data_08c9544c8102bde4dbd8d641bd251542
#
_entry.id   08c9544c8102bde4dbd8d641bd251542
#
_cell.length_a   1.000
_cell.length_b   1.000
_cell.length_c   1.000
_cell.angle_alpha   90.00
_cell.angle_beta   90.00
_cell.angle_gamma   90.00
#
_symmetry.space_group_name_H-M   'P 1'
#
loop_
_entity.id
_entity.type
_entity.pdbx_description
1 polymer ?
#
loop_
_entity_poly.entity_id
_entity_poly.type
_entity_poly.pdbx_seq_one_letter_code
_entity_poly.pdbx_strand_id
1 'polypeptide(L)'
;INALEEIGIDYNEAYNIVDNTHGLYVPLKKKLFNGAMYSKPDWVEGHSDVVMTALLCGEWTEATGDVLVFEELSGKTYIECKKELETYLHRENPFVVTNTSYRGSNLQLASVEDAWEELDIYITDELWSKFILLFYEVLIESEPIFDYPFEKHFEASIYAEKPEWSPTLKKGMIRTLIMRAYYRGHEENQKQIDNIVSRVLDTITSKERWGYISQYLTDLCEASPESVLRKLEDELKQPQGLLELFEANDGDFMTSRHYYTNVLWAVEQLVQQKKYVVRALEWLWKVDSYNLKYSIS
;
A
#
# COMPACT_ATOMS: atom_id res chain seq x y z
N ILE A 1 -12.80 -19.19 -14.24
CA ILE A 1 -13.81 -19.48 -15.27
C ILE A 1 -13.90 -20.98 -15.42
N ASN A 2 -12.86 -21.71 -15.84
CA ASN A 2 -12.90 -23.17 -16.10
C ASN A 2 -13.53 -23.97 -14.95
N ALA A 3 -13.20 -23.66 -13.69
CA ALA A 3 -13.79 -24.34 -12.53
C ALA A 3 -15.31 -24.11 -12.39
N LEU A 4 -15.83 -22.97 -12.86
CA LEU A 4 -17.26 -22.67 -12.87
C LEU A 4 -17.97 -23.43 -14.00
N GLU A 5 -17.33 -23.59 -15.16
CA GLU A 5 -17.83 -24.41 -16.25
C GLU A 5 -17.91 -25.90 -15.86
N GLU A 6 -16.92 -26.41 -15.10
CA GLU A 6 -16.91 -27.78 -14.58
C GLU A 6 -18.10 -28.09 -13.66
N ILE A 7 -18.63 -27.09 -12.95
CA ILE A 7 -19.83 -27.22 -12.13
C ILE A 7 -21.13 -26.87 -12.89
N GLY A 8 -21.04 -26.70 -14.23
CA GLY A 8 -22.19 -26.54 -15.12
C GLY A 8 -22.68 -25.10 -15.34
N ILE A 9 -21.87 -24.09 -15.01
CA ILE A 9 -22.19 -22.68 -15.28
C ILE A 9 -21.73 -22.35 -16.70
N ASP A 10 -22.62 -21.70 -17.50
CA ASP A 10 -22.28 -21.24 -18.85
C ASP A 10 -21.11 -20.27 -18.85
N TYR A 11 -20.26 -20.32 -19.90
CA TYR A 11 -19.05 -19.47 -20.01
C TYR A 11 -19.32 -17.99 -19.81
N ASN A 12 -20.37 -17.42 -20.42
CA ASN A 12 -20.69 -16.01 -20.32
C ASN A 12 -21.16 -15.67 -18.90
N GLU A 13 -21.92 -16.56 -18.27
CA GLU A 13 -22.33 -16.39 -16.87
C GLU A 13 -21.14 -16.54 -15.95
N ALA A 14 -20.26 -17.50 -16.15
CA ALA A 14 -19.02 -17.68 -15.40
C ALA A 14 -18.10 -16.46 -15.54
N TYR A 15 -17.96 -15.90 -16.75
CA TYR A 15 -17.21 -14.68 -16.98
C TYR A 15 -17.80 -13.50 -16.19
N ASN A 16 -19.11 -13.28 -16.29
CA ASN A 16 -19.79 -12.21 -15.56
C ASN A 16 -19.67 -12.36 -14.03
N ILE A 17 -19.73 -13.60 -13.53
CA ILE A 17 -19.55 -13.87 -12.09
C ILE A 17 -18.14 -13.51 -11.64
N VAL A 18 -17.12 -13.96 -12.39
CA VAL A 18 -15.71 -13.67 -12.07
C VAL A 18 -15.41 -12.18 -12.17
N ASP A 19 -15.92 -11.50 -13.20
CA ASP A 19 -15.73 -10.05 -13.39
C ASP A 19 -16.38 -9.26 -12.26
N ASN A 20 -17.65 -9.54 -11.92
CA ASN A 20 -18.36 -8.85 -10.83
C ASN A 20 -17.84 -9.17 -9.42
N THR A 21 -17.15 -10.27 -9.23
CA THR A 21 -16.56 -10.66 -7.93
C THR A 21 -15.06 -10.42 -7.90
N HIS A 22 -14.48 -9.93 -8.99
CA HIS A 22 -13.04 -9.78 -9.20
C HIS A 22 -12.24 -11.07 -8.89
N GLY A 23 -12.90 -12.23 -9.01
CA GLY A 23 -12.32 -13.53 -8.67
C GLY A 23 -12.11 -13.78 -7.18
N LEU A 24 -12.59 -12.90 -6.30
CA LEU A 24 -12.49 -13.05 -4.87
C LEU A 24 -13.38 -14.18 -4.37
N TYR A 25 -12.85 -15.00 -3.45
CA TYR A 25 -13.52 -16.23 -3.00
C TYR A 25 -14.85 -15.96 -2.28
N VAL A 26 -14.88 -14.99 -1.36
CA VAL A 26 -16.10 -14.73 -0.57
C VAL A 26 -17.21 -14.09 -1.41
N PRO A 27 -16.99 -13.04 -2.21
CA PRO A 27 -17.99 -12.54 -3.16
C PRO A 27 -18.45 -13.60 -4.17
N LEU A 28 -17.52 -14.43 -4.67
CA LEU A 28 -17.82 -15.53 -5.55
C LEU A 28 -18.78 -16.53 -4.88
N LYS A 29 -18.47 -16.94 -3.66
CA LYS A 29 -19.29 -17.84 -2.85
C LYS A 29 -20.68 -17.24 -2.56
N LYS A 30 -20.75 -15.96 -2.16
CA LYS A 30 -22.01 -15.23 -1.98
C LYS A 30 -22.87 -15.25 -3.25
N LYS A 31 -22.25 -15.02 -4.40
CA LYS A 31 -22.94 -14.98 -5.71
C LYS A 31 -23.47 -16.35 -6.14
N LEU A 32 -22.65 -17.40 -6.01
CA LEU A 32 -23.00 -18.77 -6.41
C LEU A 32 -24.11 -19.37 -5.56
N PHE A 33 -24.14 -19.07 -4.28
CA PHE A 33 -25.08 -19.69 -3.33
C PHE A 33 -26.24 -18.76 -2.93
N ASN A 34 -26.46 -17.65 -3.67
CA ASN A 34 -27.57 -16.68 -3.42
C ASN A 34 -27.67 -16.22 -1.96
N GLY A 35 -26.55 -16.15 -1.28
CA GLY A 35 -26.46 -15.75 0.14
C GLY A 35 -26.97 -16.78 1.16
N ALA A 36 -27.67 -17.84 0.74
CA ALA A 36 -28.32 -18.78 1.65
C ALA A 36 -27.36 -19.71 2.40
N MET A 37 -26.14 -19.90 1.93
CA MET A 37 -25.10 -20.74 2.56
C MET A 37 -23.86 -19.92 3.00
N TYR A 38 -23.93 -18.59 2.97
CA TYR A 38 -22.85 -17.77 3.47
C TYR A 38 -22.94 -17.69 5.00
N SER A 39 -22.11 -18.45 5.68
CA SER A 39 -21.84 -18.20 7.10
C SER A 39 -20.73 -17.19 7.21
N LYS A 40 -20.90 -16.17 8.05
CA LYS A 40 -19.80 -15.23 8.34
C LYS A 40 -18.58 -16.01 8.81
N PRO A 41 -17.36 -15.65 8.34
CA PRO A 41 -16.15 -16.26 8.84
C PRO A 41 -16.00 -16.07 10.35
N ASP A 42 -15.42 -17.06 11.04
CA ASP A 42 -15.21 -17.03 12.49
C ASP A 42 -14.44 -15.79 12.98
N TRP A 43 -13.49 -15.31 12.15
CA TRP A 43 -12.71 -14.12 12.46
C TRP A 43 -13.54 -12.81 12.43
N VAL A 44 -14.70 -12.79 11.76
CA VAL A 44 -15.64 -11.65 11.81
C VAL A 44 -16.39 -11.63 13.13
N GLU A 45 -16.86 -12.80 13.59
CA GLU A 45 -17.58 -12.90 14.86
C GLU A 45 -16.66 -12.60 16.06
N GLY A 46 -15.39 -13.00 15.94
CA GLY A 46 -14.38 -12.79 16.96
C GLY A 46 -13.78 -11.38 16.98
N HIS A 47 -13.81 -10.65 15.88
CA HIS A 47 -13.19 -9.32 15.62
C HIS A 47 -12.32 -8.77 16.77
N SER A 48 -11.41 -9.61 17.26
CA SER A 48 -10.53 -9.29 18.38
C SER A 48 -9.53 -8.17 18.05
N ASP A 49 -8.89 -7.60 19.07
CA ASP A 49 -7.83 -6.60 18.86
C ASP A 49 -6.72 -7.12 17.93
N VAL A 50 -6.43 -8.42 17.95
CA VAL A 50 -5.44 -9.06 17.08
C VAL A 50 -5.92 -9.09 15.63
N VAL A 51 -7.18 -9.47 15.40
CA VAL A 51 -7.80 -9.45 14.06
C VAL A 51 -7.84 -8.03 13.52
N MET A 52 -8.25 -7.06 14.34
CA MET A 52 -8.29 -5.65 13.94
C MET A 52 -6.90 -5.07 13.66
N THR A 53 -5.89 -5.47 14.44
CA THR A 53 -4.49 -5.10 14.20
C THR A 53 -3.99 -5.67 12.88
N ALA A 54 -4.24 -6.95 12.60
CA ALA A 54 -3.86 -7.57 11.34
C ALA A 54 -4.56 -6.91 10.12
N LEU A 55 -5.83 -6.51 10.28
CA LEU A 55 -6.55 -5.72 9.28
C LEU A 55 -5.83 -4.41 8.96
N LEU A 56 -5.38 -3.69 9.98
CA LEU A 56 -4.71 -2.38 9.83
C LEU A 56 -3.26 -2.50 9.36
N CYS A 57 -2.54 -3.55 9.73
CA CYS A 57 -1.21 -3.82 9.19
C CYS A 57 -1.27 -4.30 7.73
N GLY A 58 -2.31 -5.05 7.37
CA GLY A 58 -2.52 -5.60 6.02
C GLY A 58 -1.52 -6.68 5.62
N GLU A 59 -0.24 -6.38 5.73
CA GLU A 59 0.88 -7.26 5.42
C GLU A 59 2.08 -6.88 6.31
N TRP A 60 2.80 -7.85 6.86
CA TRP A 60 3.95 -7.62 7.74
C TRP A 60 4.92 -8.80 7.75
N THR A 61 6.09 -8.58 8.30
CA THR A 61 7.10 -9.61 8.53
C THR A 61 7.25 -9.87 10.05
N GLU A 62 8.08 -10.86 10.41
CA GLU A 62 8.46 -11.08 11.81
C GLU A 62 9.75 -10.30 12.19
N ALA A 63 10.08 -9.22 11.45
CA ALA A 63 11.14 -8.31 11.85
C ALA A 63 10.76 -7.53 13.12
N THR A 64 11.76 -7.16 13.90
CA THR A 64 11.55 -6.55 15.24
C THR A 64 10.63 -5.33 15.19
N GLY A 65 10.83 -4.42 14.25
CA GLY A 65 10.00 -3.22 14.11
C GLY A 65 8.54 -3.54 13.77
N ASP A 66 8.31 -4.45 12.82
CA ASP A 66 6.95 -4.87 12.46
C ASP A 66 6.22 -5.51 13.64
N VAL A 67 6.94 -6.34 14.40
CA VAL A 67 6.44 -6.97 15.64
C VAL A 67 6.03 -5.91 16.67
N LEU A 68 6.85 -4.89 16.88
CA LEU A 68 6.55 -3.81 17.83
C LEU A 68 5.30 -3.02 17.43
N VAL A 69 5.11 -2.71 16.13
CA VAL A 69 3.87 -2.09 15.65
C VAL A 69 2.66 -2.96 15.94
N PHE A 70 2.80 -4.27 15.74
CA PHE A 70 1.72 -5.22 16.00
C PHE A 70 1.37 -5.30 17.50
N GLU A 71 2.37 -5.35 18.37
CA GLU A 71 2.18 -5.35 19.84
C GLU A 71 1.56 -4.03 20.31
N GLU A 72 2.04 -2.91 19.78
CA GLU A 72 1.51 -1.58 20.12
C GLU A 72 0.03 -1.45 19.73
N LEU A 73 -0.37 -1.86 18.53
CA LEU A 73 -1.77 -1.79 18.07
C LEU A 73 -2.68 -2.74 18.86
N SER A 74 -2.25 -3.99 19.04
CA SER A 74 -3.08 -5.03 19.69
C SER A 74 -3.13 -4.93 21.20
N GLY A 75 -2.14 -4.29 21.83
CA GLY A 75 -1.95 -4.31 23.29
C GLY A 75 -1.58 -5.67 23.85
N LYS A 76 -1.12 -6.61 23.02
CA LYS A 76 -0.71 -7.98 23.39
C LYS A 76 0.70 -8.26 22.90
N THR A 77 1.37 -9.25 23.50
CA THR A 77 2.65 -9.73 22.95
C THR A 77 2.45 -10.38 21.59
N TYR A 78 3.44 -10.27 20.71
CA TYR A 78 3.35 -10.88 19.38
C TYR A 78 3.19 -12.40 19.42
N ILE A 79 3.73 -13.06 20.44
CA ILE A 79 3.54 -14.51 20.64
C ILE A 79 2.06 -14.84 20.86
N GLU A 80 1.34 -14.04 21.66
CA GLU A 80 -0.09 -14.21 21.87
C GLU A 80 -0.88 -13.92 20.59
N CYS A 81 -0.50 -12.84 19.89
CA CYS A 81 -1.11 -12.47 18.60
C CYS A 81 -0.93 -13.58 17.56
N LYS A 82 0.29 -14.10 17.42
CA LYS A 82 0.61 -15.17 16.48
C LYS A 82 -0.19 -16.42 16.75
N LYS A 83 -0.27 -16.84 18.02
CA LYS A 83 -1.07 -17.99 18.43
C LYS A 83 -2.55 -17.85 18.08
N GLU A 84 -3.10 -16.65 18.21
CA GLU A 84 -4.49 -16.37 17.84
C GLU A 84 -4.65 -16.42 16.32
N LEU A 85 -3.78 -15.75 15.54
CA LEU A 85 -3.81 -15.75 14.09
C LEU A 85 -3.62 -17.14 13.47
N GLU A 86 -2.79 -17.99 14.07
CA GLU A 86 -2.61 -19.39 13.64
C GLU A 86 -3.92 -20.18 13.64
N THR A 87 -4.89 -19.80 14.46
CA THR A 87 -6.21 -20.44 14.45
C THR A 87 -7.00 -20.16 13.17
N TYR A 88 -6.66 -19.11 12.43
CA TYR A 88 -7.31 -18.66 11.21
C TYR A 88 -6.54 -18.98 9.91
N LEU A 89 -5.30 -19.53 10.00
CA LEU A 89 -4.45 -19.82 8.84
C LEU A 89 -4.96 -20.97 7.95
N HIS A 90 -5.53 -22.00 8.58
CA HIS A 90 -5.85 -23.27 7.88
C HIS A 90 -7.35 -23.55 7.83
N ARG A 91 -8.16 -22.51 7.80
CA ARG A 91 -9.60 -22.57 7.72
C ARG A 91 -10.10 -22.58 6.28
N GLU A 92 -11.33 -22.97 6.07
CA GLU A 92 -12.00 -22.85 4.77
C GLU A 92 -12.03 -21.40 4.26
N ASN A 93 -12.18 -20.44 5.19
CA ASN A 93 -12.08 -19.01 4.94
C ASN A 93 -10.94 -18.43 5.79
N PRO A 94 -9.68 -18.57 5.35
CA PRO A 94 -8.56 -18.08 6.14
C PRO A 94 -8.60 -16.55 6.23
N PHE A 95 -8.23 -16.01 7.39
CA PHE A 95 -8.09 -14.56 7.58
C PHE A 95 -6.71 -14.09 7.11
N VAL A 96 -5.68 -14.85 7.46
CA VAL A 96 -4.29 -14.57 7.09
C VAL A 96 -3.69 -15.76 6.38
N VAL A 97 -2.70 -15.49 5.55
CA VAL A 97 -1.88 -16.50 4.86
C VAL A 97 -0.41 -16.16 5.04
N THR A 98 0.43 -17.17 5.01
CA THR A 98 1.88 -17.02 5.02
C THR A 98 2.37 -17.09 3.57
N ASN A 99 3.03 -16.03 3.14
CA ASN A 99 3.71 -16.01 1.86
C ASN A 99 5.21 -16.21 2.10
N THR A 100 5.76 -17.30 1.57
CA THR A 100 7.18 -17.63 1.72
C THR A 100 7.90 -17.42 0.40
N SER A 101 8.92 -16.56 0.42
CA SER A 101 9.78 -16.28 -0.72
C SER A 101 11.25 -16.54 -0.34
N TYR A 102 12.14 -16.47 -1.34
CA TYR A 102 13.59 -16.52 -1.08
C TYR A 102 14.11 -15.36 -0.21
N ARG A 103 13.32 -14.30 -0.03
CA ARG A 103 13.64 -13.13 0.81
C ARG A 103 13.16 -13.26 2.25
N GLY A 104 12.41 -14.30 2.57
CA GLY A 104 11.81 -14.52 3.88
C GLY A 104 10.32 -14.85 3.81
N SER A 105 9.72 -14.95 4.98
CA SER A 105 8.28 -15.16 5.11
C SER A 105 7.62 -13.87 5.58
N ASN A 106 6.46 -13.55 5.02
CA ASN A 106 5.57 -12.51 5.48
C ASN A 106 4.19 -13.10 5.74
N LEU A 107 3.47 -12.47 6.65
CA LEU A 107 2.05 -12.71 6.86
C LEU A 107 1.27 -11.60 6.16
N GLN A 108 0.15 -11.96 5.56
CA GLN A 108 -0.74 -11.03 4.89
C GLN A 108 -2.18 -11.47 5.03
N LEU A 109 -3.12 -10.54 4.86
CA LEU A 109 -4.53 -10.88 4.75
C LEU A 109 -4.76 -11.81 3.55
N ALA A 110 -5.58 -12.85 3.74
CA ALA A 110 -5.90 -13.78 2.67
C ALA A 110 -6.68 -13.11 1.52
N SER A 111 -7.60 -12.19 1.87
CA SER A 111 -8.31 -11.29 0.98
C SER A 111 -8.49 -9.96 1.71
N VAL A 112 -7.84 -8.92 1.22
CA VAL A 112 -7.90 -7.59 1.86
C VAL A 112 -9.31 -7.02 1.73
N GLU A 113 -9.90 -7.13 0.55
CA GLU A 113 -11.20 -6.60 0.22
C GLU A 113 -12.30 -7.26 1.07
N ASP A 114 -12.29 -8.59 1.18
CA ASP A 114 -13.26 -9.33 2.01
C ASP A 114 -13.10 -8.98 3.50
N ALA A 115 -11.86 -8.87 3.97
CA ALA A 115 -11.60 -8.50 5.37
C ALA A 115 -12.12 -7.10 5.68
N TRP A 116 -11.89 -6.13 4.79
CA TRP A 116 -12.38 -4.77 4.96
C TRP A 116 -13.90 -4.67 4.85
N GLU A 117 -14.54 -5.39 3.91
CA GLU A 117 -16.01 -5.41 3.77
C GLU A 117 -16.69 -5.84 5.08
N GLU A 118 -16.12 -6.83 5.77
CA GLU A 118 -16.71 -7.37 6.98
C GLU A 118 -16.28 -6.65 8.28
N LEU A 119 -15.08 -6.07 8.34
CA LEU A 119 -14.48 -5.59 9.58
C LEU A 119 -14.39 -4.07 9.70
N ASP A 120 -14.49 -3.29 8.62
CA ASP A 120 -14.35 -1.82 8.68
C ASP A 120 -15.24 -1.15 9.74
N ILE A 121 -16.46 -1.68 9.91
CA ILE A 121 -17.44 -1.16 10.87
C ILE A 121 -17.01 -1.27 12.35
N TYR A 122 -16.05 -2.16 12.64
CA TYR A 122 -15.54 -2.40 14.00
C TYR A 122 -14.27 -1.57 14.31
N ILE A 123 -13.71 -0.83 13.34
CA ILE A 123 -12.58 0.07 13.59
C ILE A 123 -13.05 1.24 14.44
N THR A 124 -12.62 1.28 15.70
CA THR A 124 -12.91 2.38 16.62
C THR A 124 -12.05 3.61 16.31
N ASP A 125 -12.52 4.80 16.71
CA ASP A 125 -11.76 6.04 16.55
C ASP A 125 -10.44 6.02 17.34
N GLU A 126 -10.41 5.34 18.48
CA GLU A 126 -9.20 5.16 19.29
C GLU A 126 -8.17 4.32 18.55
N LEU A 127 -8.56 3.15 18.03
CA LEU A 127 -7.68 2.27 17.27
C LEU A 127 -7.19 2.95 15.99
N TRP A 128 -8.07 3.67 15.29
CA TRP A 128 -7.72 4.42 14.10
C TRP A 128 -6.72 5.55 14.41
N SER A 129 -6.93 6.29 15.49
CA SER A 129 -6.00 7.35 15.92
C SER A 129 -4.61 6.80 16.26
N LYS A 130 -4.56 5.65 16.94
CA LYS A 130 -3.33 4.95 17.26
C LYS A 130 -2.60 4.46 16.01
N PHE A 131 -3.36 3.88 15.06
CA PHE A 131 -2.81 3.49 13.77
C PHE A 131 -2.19 4.68 13.02
N ILE A 132 -2.86 5.85 12.99
CA ILE A 132 -2.33 7.04 12.32
C ILE A 132 -0.99 7.50 12.93
N LEU A 133 -0.84 7.45 14.25
CA LEU A 133 0.42 7.82 14.90
C LEU A 133 1.55 6.87 14.46
N LEU A 134 1.34 5.57 14.54
CA LEU A 134 2.31 4.56 14.10
C LEU A 134 2.58 4.64 12.59
N PHE A 135 1.56 4.89 11.78
CA PHE A 135 1.72 5.10 10.34
C PHE A 135 2.73 6.22 10.03
N TYR A 136 2.64 7.35 10.75
CA TYR A 136 3.62 8.42 10.57
C TYR A 136 5.02 8.00 10.97
N GLU A 137 5.20 7.37 12.13
CA GLU A 137 6.51 6.90 12.58
C GLU A 137 7.14 5.96 11.54
N VAL A 138 6.36 4.99 11.06
CA VAL A 138 6.80 3.98 10.09
C VAL A 138 7.15 4.60 8.72
N LEU A 139 6.35 5.55 8.22
CA LEU A 139 6.55 6.12 6.87
C LEU A 139 7.57 7.26 6.83
N ILE A 140 7.83 7.95 7.94
CA ILE A 140 8.84 9.00 8.00
C ILE A 140 10.23 8.52 8.39
N GLU A 141 10.39 7.21 8.67
CA GLU A 141 11.70 6.61 8.86
C GLU A 141 12.62 6.89 7.65
N SER A 142 13.87 7.20 7.90
CA SER A 142 14.90 7.26 6.86
C SER A 142 15.48 5.87 6.65
N GLU A 143 15.36 5.33 5.45
CA GLU A 143 16.01 4.03 5.15
C GLU A 143 17.52 4.24 4.99
N PRO A 144 18.37 3.45 5.69
CA PRO A 144 19.82 3.63 5.68
C PRO A 144 20.47 3.59 4.30
N ILE A 145 19.82 2.97 3.31
CA ILE A 145 20.31 2.95 1.93
C ILE A 145 20.40 4.37 1.32
N PHE A 146 19.55 5.30 1.78
CA PHE A 146 19.53 6.67 1.27
C PHE A 146 20.62 7.58 1.87
N ASP A 147 21.42 7.07 2.80
CA ASP A 147 22.64 7.73 3.27
C ASP A 147 23.80 7.56 2.28
N TYR A 148 23.63 6.69 1.27
CA TYR A 148 24.59 6.44 0.20
C TYR A 148 24.18 7.20 -1.08
N PRO A 149 25.16 7.57 -1.94
CA PRO A 149 24.86 8.10 -3.27
C PRO A 149 24.03 7.12 -4.10
N PHE A 150 23.12 7.63 -4.92
CA PHE A 150 22.17 6.81 -5.70
C PHE A 150 22.87 5.78 -6.61
N GLU A 151 24.02 6.13 -7.16
CA GLU A 151 24.86 5.24 -8.01
C GLU A 151 25.35 4.02 -7.24
N LYS A 152 25.44 4.11 -5.91
CA LYS A 152 25.89 3.03 -5.04
C LYS A 152 24.76 2.23 -4.39
N HIS A 153 23.50 2.59 -4.63
CA HIS A 153 22.37 1.92 -3.98
C HIS A 153 22.29 0.42 -4.29
N PHE A 154 22.72 -0.01 -5.49
CA PHE A 154 22.77 -1.43 -5.80
C PHE A 154 23.76 -2.16 -4.90
N GLU A 155 24.98 -1.65 -4.77
CA GLU A 155 26.01 -2.22 -3.88
C GLU A 155 25.59 -2.07 -2.41
N ALA A 156 25.14 -0.89 -2.02
CA ALA A 156 24.71 -0.61 -0.65
C ALA A 156 23.58 -1.53 -0.18
N SER A 157 22.71 -1.98 -1.07
CA SER A 157 21.62 -2.92 -0.74
C SER A 157 22.13 -4.26 -0.16
N ILE A 158 23.43 -4.58 -0.32
CA ILE A 158 24.03 -5.80 0.18
C ILE A 158 24.55 -5.62 1.62
N TYR A 159 25.05 -4.43 1.98
CA TYR A 159 25.75 -4.18 3.25
C TYR A 159 25.15 -3.05 4.10
N ALA A 160 24.23 -2.25 3.56
CA ALA A 160 23.53 -1.24 4.35
C ALA A 160 22.72 -1.90 5.47
N GLU A 161 22.60 -1.23 6.59
CA GLU A 161 21.71 -1.65 7.66
C GLU A 161 20.28 -1.79 7.12
N LYS A 162 19.53 -2.72 7.69
CA LYS A 162 18.11 -2.86 7.34
C LYS A 162 17.31 -1.76 8.03
N PRO A 163 16.25 -1.25 7.38
CA PRO A 163 15.34 -0.33 8.03
C PRO A 163 14.69 -1.02 9.26
N GLU A 164 14.28 -0.23 10.23
CA GLU A 164 13.60 -0.74 11.43
C GLU A 164 12.29 -1.45 11.07
N TRP A 165 11.50 -0.83 10.20
CA TRP A 165 10.26 -1.41 9.69
C TRP A 165 10.41 -1.91 8.26
N SER A 166 9.82 -3.07 8.00
CA SER A 166 9.92 -3.68 6.67
C SER A 166 9.18 -2.88 5.60
N PRO A 167 9.64 -2.89 4.34
CA PRO A 167 8.89 -2.36 3.22
C PRO A 167 7.52 -3.02 3.05
N THR A 168 7.38 -4.26 3.51
CA THR A 168 6.14 -5.03 3.53
C THR A 168 5.10 -4.37 4.43
N LEU A 169 5.45 -4.09 5.69
CA LEU A 169 4.56 -3.39 6.63
C LEU A 169 4.17 -2.00 6.10
N LYS A 170 5.16 -1.23 5.59
CA LYS A 170 4.90 0.11 5.02
C LYS A 170 3.84 0.07 3.92
N LYS A 171 3.93 -0.89 2.99
CA LYS A 171 2.93 -1.08 1.94
C LYS A 171 1.58 -1.53 2.49
N GLY A 172 1.56 -2.47 3.42
CA GLY A 172 0.35 -2.92 4.09
C GLY A 172 -0.40 -1.76 4.75
N MET A 173 0.31 -0.92 5.49
CA MET A 173 -0.29 0.26 6.14
C MET A 173 -0.79 1.32 5.14
N ILE A 174 -0.09 1.53 4.01
CA ILE A 174 -0.60 2.42 2.95
C ILE A 174 -1.87 1.83 2.33
N ARG A 175 -1.89 0.52 2.08
CA ARG A 175 -3.09 -0.16 1.56
C ARG A 175 -4.28 0.00 2.51
N THR A 176 -4.05 0.04 3.80
CA THR A 176 -5.07 0.37 4.81
C THR A 176 -5.68 1.76 4.59
N LEU A 177 -4.90 2.78 4.22
CA LEU A 177 -5.45 4.09 3.85
C LEU A 177 -6.33 4.01 2.59
N ILE A 178 -5.90 3.23 1.58
CA ILE A 178 -6.67 3.04 0.34
C ILE A 178 -8.01 2.38 0.66
N MET A 179 -8.00 1.30 1.43
CA MET A 179 -9.23 0.57 1.81
C MET A 179 -10.16 1.44 2.65
N ARG A 180 -9.61 2.22 3.59
CA ARG A 180 -10.39 3.16 4.40
C ARG A 180 -11.07 4.24 3.55
N ALA A 181 -10.35 4.80 2.56
CA ALA A 181 -10.91 5.76 1.62
C ALA A 181 -12.04 5.14 0.79
N TYR A 182 -11.88 3.89 0.37
CA TYR A 182 -12.84 3.18 -0.46
C TYR A 182 -14.11 2.81 0.33
N TYR A 183 -13.99 2.12 1.47
CA TYR A 183 -15.14 1.58 2.22
C TYR A 183 -15.91 2.66 3.00
N ARG A 184 -15.25 3.69 3.46
CA ARG A 184 -15.88 4.81 4.15
C ARG A 184 -16.10 6.05 3.28
N GLY A 185 -16.20 5.91 1.97
CA GLY A 185 -16.24 6.88 0.87
C GLY A 185 -17.02 8.20 1.03
N HIS A 186 -17.10 8.72 2.25
CA HIS A 186 -17.63 10.05 2.54
C HIS A 186 -16.53 11.10 2.35
N GLU A 187 -16.90 12.27 1.86
CA GLU A 187 -15.98 13.39 1.63
C GLU A 187 -15.12 13.74 2.85
N GLU A 188 -15.65 13.57 4.05
CA GLU A 188 -14.93 13.82 5.30
C GLU A 188 -13.81 12.80 5.55
N ASN A 189 -14.05 11.52 5.27
CA ASN A 189 -13.02 10.49 5.36
C ASN A 189 -11.91 10.71 4.34
N GLN A 190 -12.26 11.04 3.08
CA GLN A 190 -11.25 11.35 2.08
C GLN A 190 -10.39 12.55 2.52
N LYS A 191 -10.98 13.60 3.09
CA LYS A 191 -10.22 14.73 3.65
C LYS A 191 -9.27 14.30 4.76
N GLN A 192 -9.68 13.35 5.61
CA GLN A 192 -8.80 12.81 6.64
C GLN A 192 -7.61 12.07 6.02
N ILE A 193 -7.85 11.20 5.04
CA ILE A 193 -6.79 10.50 4.30
C ILE A 193 -5.88 11.49 3.57
N ASP A 194 -6.44 12.51 2.90
CA ASP A 194 -5.69 13.56 2.23
C ASP A 194 -4.76 14.30 3.22
N ASN A 195 -5.22 14.58 4.42
CA ASN A 195 -4.40 15.20 5.46
C ASN A 195 -3.28 14.26 5.93
N ILE A 196 -3.55 12.96 6.10
CA ILE A 196 -2.55 11.97 6.50
C ILE A 196 -1.46 11.89 5.44
N VAL A 197 -1.82 11.70 4.18
CA VAL A 197 -0.88 11.60 3.06
C VAL A 197 -0.10 12.91 2.89
N SER A 198 -0.77 14.08 2.96
CA SER A 198 -0.10 15.38 2.87
C SER A 198 1.00 15.54 3.91
N ARG A 199 0.74 15.17 5.18
CA ARG A 199 1.75 15.25 6.24
C ARG A 199 2.97 14.37 5.97
N VAL A 200 2.80 13.18 5.38
CA VAL A 200 3.94 12.36 4.93
C VAL A 200 4.70 13.05 3.81
N LEU A 201 3.99 13.59 2.81
CA LEU A 201 4.61 14.29 1.68
C LEU A 201 5.31 15.59 2.10
N ASP A 202 4.84 16.26 3.15
CA ASP A 202 5.47 17.48 3.70
C ASP A 202 6.84 17.20 4.35
N THR A 203 7.16 15.94 4.68
CA THR A 203 8.49 15.52 5.15
C THR A 203 9.54 15.49 4.04
N ILE A 204 9.13 15.62 2.78
CA ILE A 204 10.04 15.57 1.63
C ILE A 204 10.70 16.93 1.48
N THR A 205 11.99 16.99 1.77
CA THR A 205 12.81 18.22 1.74
C THR A 205 14.13 18.05 1.00
N SER A 206 14.39 16.88 0.43
CA SER A 206 15.61 16.58 -0.33
C SER A 206 15.39 15.52 -1.40
N LYS A 207 16.38 15.36 -2.31
CA LYS A 207 16.45 14.34 -3.34
C LYS A 207 16.37 12.93 -2.76
N GLU A 208 17.10 12.67 -1.66
CA GLU A 208 17.13 11.37 -1.00
C GLU A 208 15.74 11.03 -0.45
N ARG A 209 15.08 12.00 0.15
CA ARG A 209 13.74 11.82 0.69
C ARG A 209 12.72 11.59 -0.44
N TRP A 210 12.85 12.25 -1.57
CA TRP A 210 12.08 11.96 -2.78
C TRP A 210 12.34 10.54 -3.27
N GLY A 211 13.61 10.13 -3.35
CA GLY A 211 14.00 8.77 -3.72
C GLY A 211 13.31 7.72 -2.85
N TYR A 212 13.34 7.93 -1.52
CA TYR A 212 12.68 7.05 -0.56
C TYR A 212 11.16 7.00 -0.77
N ILE A 213 10.47 8.14 -0.71
CA ILE A 213 9.00 8.19 -0.79
C ILE A 213 8.49 7.75 -2.16
N SER A 214 9.26 7.97 -3.24
CA SER A 214 8.86 7.56 -4.59
C SER A 214 8.51 6.08 -4.69
N GLN A 215 9.13 5.22 -3.88
CA GLN A 215 8.87 3.78 -3.84
C GLN A 215 7.43 3.45 -3.39
N TYR A 216 6.78 4.37 -2.70
CA TYR A 216 5.41 4.25 -2.18
C TYR A 216 4.44 5.22 -2.86
N LEU A 217 4.95 6.05 -3.79
CA LEU A 217 4.19 7.19 -4.33
C LEU A 217 2.95 6.74 -5.12
N THR A 218 3.04 5.61 -5.83
CA THR A 218 1.92 5.03 -6.57
C THR A 218 0.77 4.65 -5.62
N ASP A 219 1.08 3.95 -4.53
CA ASP A 219 0.08 3.54 -3.54
C ASP A 219 -0.47 4.75 -2.77
N LEU A 220 0.39 5.72 -2.43
CA LEU A 220 -0.04 7.00 -1.83
C LEU A 220 -0.92 7.81 -2.78
N CYS A 221 -0.65 7.75 -4.09
CA CYS A 221 -1.47 8.37 -5.12
C CYS A 221 -2.86 7.72 -5.22
N GLU A 222 -2.96 6.40 -5.06
CA GLU A 222 -4.24 5.70 -5.01
C GLU A 222 -5.05 6.11 -3.78
N ALA A 223 -4.40 6.25 -2.61
CA ALA A 223 -5.07 6.69 -1.38
C ALA A 223 -5.50 8.17 -1.44
N SER A 224 -4.68 9.05 -1.99
CA SER A 224 -4.91 10.50 -2.03
C SER A 224 -4.30 11.15 -3.29
N PRO A 225 -5.00 11.05 -4.44
CA PRO A 225 -4.52 11.62 -5.70
C PRO A 225 -4.29 13.13 -5.62
N GLU A 226 -5.18 13.84 -4.92
CA GLU A 226 -5.10 15.32 -4.79
C GLU A 226 -3.86 15.76 -4.02
N SER A 227 -3.50 15.06 -2.93
CA SER A 227 -2.33 15.39 -2.12
C SER A 227 -1.04 15.15 -2.88
N VAL A 228 -0.95 14.03 -3.60
CA VAL A 228 0.22 13.71 -4.43
C VAL A 228 0.37 14.73 -5.57
N LEU A 229 -0.71 15.01 -6.31
CA LEU A 229 -0.65 15.97 -7.42
C LEU A 229 -0.24 17.37 -6.94
N ARG A 230 -0.81 17.83 -5.82
CA ARG A 230 -0.44 19.12 -5.22
C ARG A 230 1.04 19.16 -4.83
N LYS A 231 1.58 18.11 -4.20
CA LYS A 231 3.01 18.04 -3.87
C LYS A 231 3.88 18.10 -5.13
N LEU A 232 3.51 17.39 -6.19
CA LEU A 232 4.21 17.44 -7.48
C LEU A 232 4.18 18.85 -8.10
N GLU A 233 3.04 19.54 -8.04
CA GLU A 233 2.91 20.93 -8.53
C GLU A 233 3.71 21.92 -7.70
N ASP A 234 3.79 21.73 -6.38
CA ASP A 234 4.55 22.62 -5.49
C ASP A 234 6.06 22.46 -5.71
N GLU A 235 6.55 21.28 -6.05
CA GLU A 235 7.93 21.03 -6.44
C GLU A 235 8.36 21.83 -7.68
N LEU A 236 7.44 22.12 -8.60
CA LEU A 236 7.74 22.99 -9.76
C LEU A 236 7.85 24.47 -9.38
N LYS A 237 7.26 24.89 -8.25
CA LYS A 237 7.30 26.27 -7.76
C LYS A 237 8.47 26.49 -6.80
N GLN A 238 8.73 25.49 -5.96
CA GLN A 238 9.77 25.50 -4.93
C GLN A 238 10.48 24.14 -4.92
N PRO A 239 11.46 23.90 -5.81
CA PRO A 239 12.14 22.62 -5.93
C PRO A 239 12.79 22.18 -4.60
N GLN A 240 12.50 20.96 -4.17
CA GLN A 240 13.04 20.30 -2.99
C GLN A 240 13.66 18.93 -3.34
N GLY A 241 14.25 18.83 -4.52
CA GLY A 241 14.97 17.64 -4.95
C GLY A 241 14.24 16.71 -5.93
N LEU A 242 12.94 16.91 -6.23
CA LEU A 242 12.23 16.07 -7.21
C LEU A 242 12.90 16.11 -8.59
N LEU A 243 13.19 17.30 -9.10
CA LEU A 243 13.78 17.47 -10.44
C LEU A 243 15.17 16.85 -10.54
N GLU A 244 15.91 16.79 -9.44
CA GLU A 244 17.22 16.15 -9.38
C GLU A 244 17.15 14.62 -9.57
N LEU A 245 15.98 13.98 -9.34
CA LEU A 245 15.78 12.56 -9.65
C LEU A 245 15.83 12.28 -11.15
N PHE A 246 15.48 13.27 -11.98
CA PHE A 246 15.46 13.19 -13.44
C PHE A 246 16.82 13.53 -14.05
N GLU A 247 17.78 14.05 -13.26
CA GLU A 247 19.14 14.29 -13.75
C GLU A 247 19.86 12.99 -14.02
N ALA A 248 20.72 13.01 -15.05
CA ALA A 248 21.51 11.86 -15.40
C ALA A 248 22.41 11.42 -14.25
N ASN A 249 22.25 10.19 -13.81
CA ASN A 249 23.27 9.52 -13.02
C ASN A 249 24.28 8.90 -13.99
N ASP A 250 25.59 9.18 -13.82
CA ASP A 250 26.68 8.61 -14.62
C ASP A 250 26.89 7.09 -14.36
N GLY A 251 25.93 6.43 -13.67
CA GLY A 251 25.98 5.01 -13.34
C GLY A 251 25.59 4.11 -14.52
N ASP A 252 26.06 2.87 -14.48
CA ASP A 252 25.68 1.84 -15.45
C ASP A 252 24.16 1.62 -15.42
N PHE A 253 23.51 1.62 -16.57
CA PHE A 253 22.06 1.43 -16.74
C PHE A 253 21.56 0.17 -16.04
N MET A 254 22.35 -0.89 -15.93
CA MET A 254 21.96 -2.15 -15.29
C MET A 254 22.03 -2.13 -13.76
N THR A 255 22.77 -1.19 -13.16
CA THR A 255 23.02 -1.13 -11.71
C THR A 255 22.39 0.11 -11.06
N SER A 256 21.98 1.10 -11.85
CA SER A 256 21.37 2.34 -11.34
C SER A 256 19.88 2.14 -11.06
N ARG A 257 19.42 2.54 -9.86
CA ARG A 257 18.00 2.63 -9.55
C ARG A 257 17.46 3.97 -10.01
N HIS A 258 16.50 3.95 -10.92
CA HIS A 258 15.87 5.16 -11.48
C HIS A 258 14.59 5.49 -10.70
N TYR A 259 14.72 6.19 -9.58
CA TYR A 259 13.60 6.55 -8.71
C TYR A 259 12.54 7.45 -9.40
N TYR A 260 12.93 8.22 -10.41
CA TYR A 260 11.98 9.01 -11.21
C TYR A 260 10.91 8.18 -11.91
N THR A 261 11.20 6.91 -12.23
CA THR A 261 10.22 5.99 -12.83
C THR A 261 9.00 5.79 -11.94
N ASN A 262 9.21 5.70 -10.63
CA ASN A 262 8.11 5.58 -9.66
C ASN A 262 7.23 6.83 -9.66
N VAL A 263 7.84 8.01 -9.82
CA VAL A 263 7.11 9.28 -9.93
C VAL A 263 6.25 9.28 -11.20
N LEU A 264 6.82 8.83 -12.32
CA LEU A 264 6.09 8.74 -13.59
C LEU A 264 4.92 7.76 -13.50
N TRP A 265 5.06 6.64 -12.83
CA TRP A 265 3.94 5.70 -12.59
C TRP A 265 2.81 6.32 -11.76
N ALA A 266 3.14 7.11 -10.73
CA ALA A 266 2.13 7.83 -9.97
C ALA A 266 1.41 8.89 -10.86
N VAL A 267 2.15 9.59 -11.73
CA VAL A 267 1.57 10.55 -12.67
C VAL A 267 0.69 9.84 -13.71
N GLU A 268 1.08 8.65 -14.18
CA GLU A 268 0.27 7.83 -15.07
C GLU A 268 -1.10 7.50 -14.47
N GLN A 269 -1.15 7.13 -13.19
CA GLN A 269 -2.42 6.91 -12.48
C GLN A 269 -3.28 8.19 -12.45
N LEU A 270 -2.67 9.36 -12.25
CA LEU A 270 -3.39 10.63 -12.26
C LEU A 270 -3.97 10.95 -13.62
N VAL A 271 -3.22 10.66 -14.72
CA VAL A 271 -3.70 10.86 -16.10
C VAL A 271 -4.92 9.99 -16.41
N GLN A 272 -5.05 8.82 -15.83
CA GLN A 272 -6.21 7.93 -16.02
C GLN A 272 -7.49 8.47 -15.36
N GLN A 273 -7.39 9.42 -14.44
CA GLN A 273 -8.53 9.96 -13.70
C GLN A 273 -9.02 11.29 -14.31
N LYS A 274 -10.28 11.32 -14.76
CA LYS A 274 -10.91 12.50 -15.39
C LYS A 274 -10.69 13.81 -14.64
N LYS A 275 -10.70 13.76 -13.30
CA LYS A 275 -10.52 14.92 -12.42
C LYS A 275 -9.11 15.50 -12.48
N TYR A 276 -8.10 14.67 -12.72
CA TYR A 276 -6.69 15.06 -12.57
C TYR A 276 -5.92 15.13 -13.89
N VAL A 277 -6.43 14.54 -14.96
CA VAL A 277 -5.75 14.38 -16.24
C VAL A 277 -5.11 15.68 -16.76
N VAL A 278 -5.85 16.80 -16.75
CA VAL A 278 -5.34 18.07 -17.28
C VAL A 278 -4.16 18.58 -16.47
N ARG A 279 -4.28 18.60 -15.14
CA ARG A 279 -3.21 19.06 -14.24
C ARG A 279 -1.96 18.14 -14.33
N ALA A 280 -2.18 16.83 -14.42
CA ALA A 280 -1.09 15.87 -14.55
C ALA A 280 -0.33 16.03 -15.89
N LEU A 281 -1.04 16.25 -17.00
CA LEU A 281 -0.43 16.55 -18.31
C LEU A 281 0.30 17.90 -18.32
N GLU A 282 -0.25 18.93 -17.69
CA GLU A 282 0.42 20.22 -17.52
C GLU A 282 1.70 20.08 -16.69
N TRP A 283 1.69 19.24 -15.67
CA TRP A 283 2.86 18.95 -14.88
C TRP A 283 3.95 18.27 -15.72
N LEU A 284 3.60 17.22 -16.48
CA LEU A 284 4.53 16.51 -17.38
C LEU A 284 5.15 17.48 -18.40
N TRP A 285 4.34 18.33 -19.02
CA TRP A 285 4.83 19.33 -19.98
C TRP A 285 5.81 20.32 -19.35
N LYS A 286 5.57 20.75 -18.12
CA LYS A 286 6.48 21.64 -17.39
C LYS A 286 7.80 20.93 -17.07
N VAL A 287 7.76 19.69 -16.58
CA VAL A 287 8.97 18.90 -16.31
C VAL A 287 9.82 18.73 -17.57
N ASP A 288 9.22 18.42 -18.71
CA ASP A 288 9.93 18.32 -19.99
C ASP A 288 10.64 19.66 -20.36
N SER A 289 9.99 20.79 -20.07
CA SER A 289 10.53 22.13 -20.37
C SER A 289 11.74 22.54 -19.53
N TYR A 290 12.06 21.82 -18.44
CA TYR A 290 13.26 22.06 -17.62
C TYR A 290 14.56 21.53 -18.26
N ASN A 291 14.55 21.13 -19.55
CA ASN A 291 15.72 20.59 -20.26
C ASN A 291 16.43 19.48 -19.49
N LEU A 292 15.66 18.51 -19.02
CA LEU A 292 16.22 17.34 -18.39
C LEU A 292 17.21 16.65 -19.33
N LYS A 293 18.37 16.23 -18.83
CA LYS A 293 19.46 15.63 -19.64
C LYS A 293 19.05 14.34 -20.36
N TYR A 294 17.92 13.75 -19.99
CA TYR A 294 17.27 12.66 -20.73
C TYR A 294 15.91 13.13 -21.20
N SER A 295 15.70 13.14 -22.53
CA SER A 295 14.37 13.29 -23.05
C SER A 295 13.56 12.06 -22.65
N ILE A 296 12.45 12.28 -21.95
CA ILE A 296 11.42 11.29 -21.75
C ILE A 296 10.71 11.13 -23.10
N SER A 297 11.22 10.25 -23.95
CA SER A 297 10.65 9.93 -25.26
C SER A 297 9.87 8.62 -25.19
#